data_3f136bfb3cd7b212736fc5134bab4b34
#
_entry.id   3f136bfb3cd7b212736fc5134bab4b34
#
_cell.length_a   1.000
_cell.length_b   1.000
_cell.length_c   1.000
_cell.angle_alpha   90.00
_cell.angle_beta   90.00
_cell.angle_gamma   90.00
#
_symmetry.space_group_name_H-M   'P 1'
#
loop_
_entity.id
_entity.type
_entity.pdbx_description
1 polymer ?
#
loop_
_entity_poly.entity_id
_entity_poly.type
_entity_poly.pdbx_seq_one_letter_code
_entity_poly.pdbx_strand_id
1 'polypeptide(L)'
;WSSSPLRRYVDLVNQRQLISLVRGSDPVYPPRSEELFSVVREFELAYDAYNEFQRRLERYWMLRWLIQENVHEVTASVIREDLVRFDSLPMVTRAPSVMGVVAGAKVRLAISSIDLLDISFHAEYLETLEAPPDSGVALT
;
A
#
# COMPACT_ATOMS: atom_id res chain seq x y z
N TRP A 1 -16.28 -1.77 -2.69
CA TRP A 1 -16.17 -1.90 -1.24
C TRP A 1 -17.03 -0.85 -0.54
N SER A 2 -18.09 -1.28 0.12
CA SER A 2 -19.15 -0.43 0.67
C SER A 2 -19.51 -0.90 2.09
N SER A 3 -18.77 -0.45 3.09
CA SER A 3 -18.87 -0.97 4.46
C SER A 3 -18.99 0.09 5.56
N SER A 4 -18.97 1.39 5.23
CA SER A 4 -18.90 2.43 6.25
C SER A 4 -19.70 3.69 5.87
N PRO A 5 -21.04 3.63 5.79
CA PRO A 5 -21.88 4.73 5.33
C PRO A 5 -21.85 5.98 6.22
N LEU A 6 -21.41 5.86 7.47
CA LEU A 6 -21.29 7.01 8.38
C LEU A 6 -20.10 7.94 8.07
N ARG A 7 -19.08 7.41 7.39
CA ARG A 7 -17.85 8.18 7.10
C ARG A 7 -17.50 8.24 5.62
N ARG A 8 -18.14 7.43 4.77
CA ARG A 8 -17.92 7.44 3.32
C ARG A 8 -19.22 7.67 2.60
N TYR A 9 -19.29 8.78 1.88
CA TYR A 9 -20.51 9.19 1.19
C TYR A 9 -20.96 8.19 0.13
N VAL A 10 -20.03 7.55 -0.57
CA VAL A 10 -20.32 6.51 -1.58
C VAL A 10 -21.07 5.32 -0.97
N ASP A 11 -20.72 4.92 0.26
CA ASP A 11 -21.42 3.84 0.96
C ASP A 11 -22.83 4.24 1.33
N LEU A 12 -23.03 5.51 1.71
CA LEU A 12 -24.37 6.07 1.96
C LEU A 12 -25.22 6.10 0.70
N VAL A 13 -24.64 6.46 -0.42
CA VAL A 13 -25.30 6.44 -1.74
C VAL A 13 -25.77 5.01 -2.06
N ASN A 14 -24.89 4.02 -1.94
CA ASN A 14 -25.25 2.61 -2.15
C ASN A 14 -26.39 2.14 -1.22
N GLN A 15 -26.32 2.53 0.05
CA GLN A 15 -27.38 2.19 1.03
C GLN A 15 -28.72 2.80 0.62
N ARG A 16 -28.74 4.05 0.17
CA ARG A 16 -29.97 4.72 -0.30
C ARG A 16 -30.56 4.02 -1.53
N GLN A 17 -29.71 3.61 -2.49
CA GLN A 17 -30.14 2.84 -3.65
C GLN A 17 -30.79 1.52 -3.26
N LEU A 18 -30.17 0.77 -2.33
CA LEU A 18 -30.71 -0.49 -1.83
C LEU A 18 -32.03 -0.31 -1.09
N ILE A 19 -32.16 0.74 -0.27
CA ILE A 19 -33.43 1.05 0.43
C ILE A 19 -34.54 1.35 -0.57
N SER A 20 -34.27 2.13 -1.61
CA SER A 20 -35.25 2.42 -2.66
C SER A 20 -35.71 1.14 -3.35
N LEU A 21 -34.78 0.26 -3.70
CA LEU A 21 -35.08 -1.03 -4.32
C LEU A 21 -35.95 -1.92 -3.43
N VAL A 22 -35.61 -2.05 -2.13
CA VAL A 22 -36.37 -2.86 -1.18
C VAL A 22 -37.78 -2.32 -0.97
N ARG A 23 -37.95 -1.00 -1.01
CA ARG A 23 -39.25 -0.32 -0.86
C ARG A 23 -40.09 -0.32 -2.14
N GLY A 24 -39.55 -0.81 -3.25
CA GLY A 24 -40.21 -0.77 -4.57
C GLY A 24 -40.39 0.65 -5.11
N SER A 25 -39.59 1.62 -4.63
CA SER A 25 -39.56 2.99 -5.14
C SER A 25 -38.46 3.17 -6.19
N ASP A 26 -38.58 4.23 -6.99
CA ASP A 26 -37.53 4.57 -7.95
C ASP A 26 -36.18 4.81 -7.25
N PRO A 27 -35.08 4.38 -7.87
CA PRO A 27 -33.75 4.61 -7.33
C PRO A 27 -33.44 6.10 -7.22
N VAL A 28 -32.74 6.50 -6.17
CA VAL A 28 -32.33 7.92 -5.97
C VAL A 28 -31.52 8.42 -7.15
N TYR A 29 -30.64 7.55 -7.69
CA TYR A 29 -29.88 7.83 -8.90
C TYR A 29 -30.26 6.82 -9.99
N PRO A 30 -30.82 7.27 -11.12
CA PRO A 30 -31.15 6.40 -12.23
C PRO A 30 -29.90 5.84 -12.91
N PRO A 31 -30.01 4.77 -13.71
CA PRO A 31 -28.90 4.25 -14.50
C PRO A 31 -28.25 5.35 -15.36
N ARG A 32 -26.92 5.42 -15.33
CA ARG A 32 -26.11 6.44 -16.05
C ARG A 32 -26.33 7.88 -15.56
N SER A 33 -26.70 8.08 -14.29
CA SER A 33 -26.84 9.41 -13.70
C SER A 33 -25.50 10.16 -13.70
N GLU A 34 -25.45 11.33 -14.34
CA GLU A 34 -24.28 12.20 -14.34
C GLU A 34 -23.97 12.71 -12.91
N GLU A 35 -24.99 12.96 -12.12
CA GLU A 35 -24.86 13.35 -10.72
C GLU A 35 -24.16 12.25 -9.90
N LEU A 36 -24.52 10.98 -10.09
CA LEU A 36 -23.85 9.86 -9.43
C LEU A 36 -22.38 9.79 -9.84
N PHE A 37 -22.07 9.94 -11.11
CA PHE A 37 -20.68 9.95 -11.60
C PHE A 37 -19.86 11.10 -11.01
N SER A 38 -20.43 12.30 -10.91
CA SER A 38 -19.79 13.45 -10.28
C SER A 38 -19.46 13.17 -8.81
N VAL A 39 -20.44 12.68 -8.05
CA VAL A 39 -20.28 12.33 -6.63
C VAL A 39 -19.19 11.27 -6.42
N VAL A 40 -19.19 10.21 -7.23
CA VAL A 40 -18.18 9.14 -7.14
C VAL A 40 -16.80 9.69 -7.45
N ARG A 41 -16.67 10.47 -8.50
CA ARG A 41 -15.39 11.06 -8.91
C ARG A 41 -14.82 12.02 -7.87
N GLU A 42 -15.65 12.90 -7.31
CA GLU A 42 -15.21 13.82 -6.25
C GLU A 42 -14.76 13.07 -5.00
N PHE A 43 -15.50 12.01 -4.63
CA PHE A 43 -15.10 11.16 -3.54
C PHE A 43 -13.77 10.46 -3.78
N GLU A 44 -13.58 9.88 -4.99
CA GLU A 44 -12.32 9.18 -5.34
C GLU A 44 -11.13 10.14 -5.27
N LEU A 45 -11.25 11.35 -5.83
CA LEU A 45 -10.18 12.35 -5.78
C LEU A 45 -9.81 12.74 -4.34
N ALA A 46 -10.81 12.99 -3.49
CA ALA A 46 -10.58 13.34 -2.08
C ALA A 46 -9.98 12.16 -1.30
N TYR A 47 -10.45 10.94 -1.57
CA TYR A 47 -9.99 9.73 -0.90
C TYR A 47 -8.57 9.35 -1.31
N ASP A 48 -8.20 9.52 -2.56
CA ASP A 48 -6.85 9.26 -3.08
C ASP A 48 -5.85 10.24 -2.48
N ALA A 49 -6.19 11.53 -2.40
CA ALA A 49 -5.35 12.54 -1.75
C ALA A 49 -5.12 12.21 -0.26
N TYR A 50 -6.17 11.80 0.45
CA TYR A 50 -6.07 11.35 1.84
C TYR A 50 -5.17 10.12 2.00
N ASN A 51 -5.36 9.10 1.16
CA ASN A 51 -4.54 7.89 1.19
C ASN A 51 -3.07 8.16 0.86
N GLU A 52 -2.82 9.05 -0.08
CA GLU A 52 -1.44 9.46 -0.40
C GLU A 52 -0.79 10.18 0.77
N PHE A 53 -1.49 11.13 1.37
CA PHE A 53 -1.02 11.82 2.57
C PHE A 53 -0.71 10.84 3.70
N GLN A 54 -1.63 9.92 3.99
CA GLN A 54 -1.43 8.90 5.02
C GLN A 54 -0.20 8.04 4.76
N ARG A 55 -0.04 7.52 3.53
CA ARG A 55 1.14 6.72 3.16
C ARG A 55 2.45 7.49 3.31
N ARG A 56 2.46 8.79 2.92
CA ARG A 56 3.63 9.63 3.08
C ARG A 56 3.96 9.90 4.53
N LEU A 57 2.94 10.12 5.36
CA LEU A 57 3.09 10.34 6.80
C LEU A 57 3.61 9.08 7.51
N GLU A 58 3.07 7.92 7.20
CA GLU A 58 3.55 6.63 7.72
C GLU A 58 5.01 6.41 7.34
N ARG A 59 5.36 6.64 6.06
CA ARG A 59 6.74 6.51 5.58
C ARG A 59 7.68 7.49 6.28
N TYR A 60 7.27 8.74 6.50
CA TYR A 60 8.04 9.74 7.25
C TYR A 60 8.37 9.23 8.66
N TRP A 61 7.37 8.72 9.38
CA TRP A 61 7.59 8.24 10.75
C TRP A 61 8.47 6.99 10.80
N MET A 62 8.37 6.09 9.82
CA MET A 62 9.28 4.95 9.71
C MET A 62 10.73 5.39 9.48
N LEU A 63 10.97 6.34 8.57
CA LEU A 63 12.30 6.87 8.31
C LEU A 63 12.86 7.61 9.53
N ARG A 64 12.02 8.39 10.21
CA ARG A 64 12.41 9.07 11.45
C ARG A 64 12.79 8.08 12.55
N TRP A 65 12.05 6.98 12.66
CA TRP A 65 12.38 5.90 13.60
C TRP A 65 13.73 5.26 13.27
N LEU A 66 14.02 4.96 12.01
CA LEU A 66 15.33 4.43 11.59
C LEU A 66 16.48 5.34 12.02
N ILE A 67 16.33 6.66 11.90
CA ILE A 67 17.32 7.64 12.36
C ILE A 67 17.44 7.61 13.88
N GLN A 68 16.31 7.66 14.59
CA GLN A 68 16.25 7.72 16.05
C GLN A 68 16.90 6.50 16.70
N GLU A 69 16.64 5.31 16.18
CA GLU A 69 17.17 4.04 16.66
C GLU A 69 18.54 3.70 16.06
N ASN A 70 19.10 4.61 15.22
CA ASN A 70 20.39 4.42 14.55
C ASN A 70 20.48 3.10 13.77
N VAL A 71 19.41 2.75 13.09
CA VAL A 71 19.30 1.51 12.30
C VAL A 71 19.95 1.72 10.93
N HIS A 72 21.06 1.04 10.71
CA HIS A 72 21.81 1.09 9.44
C HIS A 72 21.63 -0.15 8.58
N GLU A 73 21.10 -1.22 9.14
CA GLU A 73 20.84 -2.47 8.42
C GLU A 73 19.46 -2.99 8.76
N VAL A 74 18.78 -3.54 7.76
CA VAL A 74 17.46 -4.16 7.90
C VAL A 74 17.41 -5.49 7.18
N THR A 75 16.60 -6.42 7.69
CA THR A 75 16.19 -7.61 6.96
C THR A 75 14.93 -7.33 6.16
N ALA A 76 14.88 -7.86 4.95
CA ALA A 76 13.76 -7.68 4.05
C ALA A 76 13.50 -8.94 3.24
N SER A 77 12.25 -9.15 2.87
CA SER A 77 11.83 -10.21 1.96
C SER A 77 11.64 -9.67 0.56
N VAL A 78 12.23 -10.27 -0.44
CA VAL A 78 12.07 -9.88 -1.85
C VAL A 78 10.68 -10.30 -2.32
N ILE A 79 9.86 -9.34 -2.76
CA ILE A 79 8.52 -9.61 -3.28
C ILE A 79 8.60 -9.98 -4.76
N ARG A 80 9.26 -9.14 -5.54
CA ARG A 80 9.52 -9.33 -6.98
C ARG A 80 10.55 -8.30 -7.45
N GLU A 81 11.37 -8.68 -8.40
CA GLU A 81 12.38 -7.78 -9.02
C GLU A 81 13.16 -6.96 -7.99
N ASP A 82 12.94 -5.63 -7.96
CA ASP A 82 13.54 -4.66 -7.05
C ASP A 82 12.66 -4.31 -5.85
N LEU A 83 11.48 -4.95 -5.71
CA LEU A 83 10.53 -4.64 -4.65
C LEU A 83 10.76 -5.52 -3.44
N VAL A 84 11.01 -4.89 -2.30
CA VAL A 84 11.29 -5.56 -1.02
C VAL A 84 10.32 -5.10 0.06
N ARG A 85 10.03 -5.99 1.00
CA ARG A 85 9.27 -5.70 2.23
C ARG A 85 10.19 -5.86 3.41
N PHE A 86 10.30 -4.86 4.26
CA PHE A 86 11.04 -4.95 5.52
C PHE A 86 10.32 -5.89 6.49
N ASP A 87 11.08 -6.74 7.18
CA ASP A 87 10.50 -7.70 8.13
C ASP A 87 10.11 -7.04 9.46
N SER A 88 10.87 -6.02 9.89
CA SER A 88 10.67 -5.31 11.16
C SER A 88 9.74 -4.10 11.08
N LEU A 89 9.45 -3.60 9.88
CA LEU A 89 8.64 -2.41 9.65
C LEU A 89 7.61 -2.67 8.55
N PRO A 90 6.41 -2.11 8.62
CA PRO A 90 5.40 -2.25 7.56
C PRO A 90 5.74 -1.41 6.32
N MET A 91 6.98 -1.50 5.85
CA MET A 91 7.50 -0.74 4.72
C MET A 91 7.76 -1.64 3.53
N VAL A 92 7.19 -1.25 2.38
CA VAL A 92 7.52 -1.81 1.08
C VAL A 92 8.23 -0.73 0.27
N THR A 93 9.37 -1.07 -0.31
CA THR A 93 10.18 -0.09 -1.07
C THR A 93 10.89 -0.76 -2.23
N ARG A 94 11.38 0.06 -3.16
CA ARG A 94 12.26 -0.40 -4.22
C ARG A 94 13.71 -0.32 -3.76
N ALA A 95 14.44 -1.40 -3.99
CA ALA A 95 15.87 -1.50 -3.77
C ALA A 95 16.51 -2.08 -5.04
N PRO A 96 16.92 -1.23 -6.01
CA PRO A 96 17.46 -1.70 -7.28
C PRO A 96 18.65 -2.65 -7.16
N SER A 97 19.37 -2.57 -6.03
CA SER A 97 20.52 -3.44 -5.74
C SER A 97 20.16 -4.92 -5.52
N VAL A 98 18.88 -5.25 -5.27
CA VAL A 98 18.43 -6.66 -5.15
C VAL A 98 17.96 -7.26 -6.48
N MET A 99 18.07 -6.52 -7.59
CA MET A 99 17.69 -7.02 -8.90
C MET A 99 18.46 -8.29 -9.25
N GLY A 100 17.74 -9.37 -9.59
CA GLY A 100 18.32 -10.69 -9.82
C GLY A 100 18.26 -11.65 -8.63
N VAL A 101 17.89 -11.17 -7.43
CA VAL A 101 17.60 -12.04 -6.28
C VAL A 101 16.21 -12.66 -6.47
N VAL A 102 16.09 -13.95 -6.17
CA VAL A 102 14.85 -14.71 -6.36
C VAL A 102 13.76 -14.20 -5.41
N ALA A 103 12.53 -14.05 -5.94
CA ALA A 103 11.37 -13.67 -5.13
C ALA A 103 11.15 -14.66 -3.96
N GLY A 104 10.82 -14.15 -2.79
CA GLY A 104 10.67 -14.93 -1.56
C GLY A 104 11.97 -15.08 -0.75
N ALA A 105 13.13 -14.74 -1.30
CA ALA A 105 14.38 -14.75 -0.56
C ALA A 105 14.38 -13.65 0.53
N LYS A 106 15.01 -13.95 1.67
CA LYS A 106 15.32 -12.93 2.68
C LYS A 106 16.71 -12.39 2.46
N VAL A 107 16.81 -11.08 2.49
CA VAL A 107 18.04 -10.33 2.23
C VAL A 107 18.34 -9.37 3.38
N ARG A 108 19.64 -9.05 3.54
CA ARG A 108 20.08 -7.96 4.38
C ARG A 108 20.40 -6.75 3.51
N LEU A 109 19.88 -5.59 3.91
CA LEU A 109 20.07 -4.33 3.21
C LEU A 109 20.74 -3.32 4.13
N ALA A 110 21.73 -2.59 3.63
CA ALA A 110 22.26 -1.41 4.28
C ALA A 110 21.37 -0.20 3.95
N ILE A 111 21.06 0.59 4.96
CA ILE A 111 20.27 1.81 4.84
C ILE A 111 21.18 3.02 4.99
N SER A 112 21.11 3.92 4.04
CA SER A 112 21.90 5.16 4.05
C SER A 112 21.13 6.33 3.44
N SER A 113 21.69 7.55 3.60
CA SER A 113 21.17 8.77 2.95
C SER A 113 19.67 9.00 3.20
N ILE A 114 19.23 8.84 4.45
CA ILE A 114 17.83 9.09 4.79
C ILE A 114 17.56 10.59 4.74
N ASP A 115 16.63 11.00 3.88
CA ASP A 115 16.13 12.36 3.74
C ASP A 115 14.65 12.42 4.16
N LEU A 116 14.37 13.15 5.25
CA LEU A 116 13.01 13.29 5.79
C LEU A 116 12.18 14.32 5.02
N LEU A 117 12.81 15.23 4.27
CA LEU A 117 12.10 16.22 3.47
C LEU A 117 11.53 15.58 2.21
N ASP A 118 12.38 14.83 1.50
CA ASP A 118 11.97 14.09 0.31
C ASP A 118 11.35 12.74 0.63
N ILE A 119 11.35 12.34 1.91
CA ILE A 119 10.84 11.06 2.41
C ILE A 119 11.48 9.89 1.65
N SER A 120 12.79 10.00 1.42
CA SER A 120 13.59 9.06 0.65
C SER A 120 14.75 8.50 1.45
N PHE A 121 15.32 7.40 0.98
CA PHE A 121 16.52 6.79 1.52
C PHE A 121 17.15 5.89 0.46
N HIS A 122 18.41 5.53 0.65
CA HIS A 122 19.10 4.56 -0.17
C HIS A 122 19.19 3.22 0.54
N ALA A 123 18.86 2.13 -0.18
CA ALA A 123 18.98 0.76 0.30
C ALA A 123 19.93 -0.01 -0.62
N GLU A 124 20.99 -0.57 -0.05
CA GLU A 124 22.00 -1.34 -0.76
C GLU A 124 21.96 -2.80 -0.30
N TYR A 125 21.96 -3.72 -1.26
CA TYR A 125 22.01 -5.14 -0.98
C TYR A 125 23.38 -5.53 -0.39
N LEU A 126 23.38 -6.26 0.72
CA LEU A 126 24.58 -6.80 1.36
C LEU A 126 24.70 -8.29 1.08
N GLU A 127 23.70 -9.07 1.46
CA GLU A 127 23.74 -10.54 1.33
C GLU A 127 22.34 -11.15 1.34
N THR A 128 22.24 -12.38 0.85
CA THR A 128 21.03 -13.21 1.01
C THR A 128 21.18 -14.05 2.28
N LEU A 129 20.20 -13.93 3.17
CA LEU A 129 20.15 -14.66 4.46
C LEU A 129 19.50 -16.02 4.30
N GLU A 130 18.37 -16.08 3.58
CA GLU A 130 17.60 -17.29 3.36
C GLU A 130 17.17 -17.37 1.90
N ALA A 131 17.35 -18.53 1.28
CA ALA A 131 16.75 -18.82 -0.03
C ALA A 131 15.22 -18.86 0.09
N PRO A 132 14.48 -18.61 -1.01
CA PRO A 132 13.04 -18.71 -0.99
C PRO A 132 12.62 -20.10 -0.52
N PRO A 133 11.53 -20.21 0.27
CA PRO A 133 10.99 -21.51 0.62
C PRO A 133 10.71 -22.28 -0.68
N ASP A 134 11.24 -23.50 -0.74
CA ASP A 134 11.10 -24.38 -1.91
C ASP A 134 9.60 -24.46 -2.27
N SER A 135 9.23 -23.85 -3.37
CA SER A 135 7.89 -24.03 -3.95
C SER A 135 7.88 -25.43 -4.57
N GLY A 136 7.75 -26.42 -3.70
CA GLY A 136 7.51 -27.82 -4.08
C GLY A 136 6.17 -27.94 -4.79
N VAL A 137 6.09 -27.46 -6.03
CA VAL A 137 5.09 -27.94 -6.98
C VAL A 137 5.68 -29.18 -7.63
N ALA A 138 5.52 -30.32 -6.94
CA ALA A 138 5.59 -31.59 -7.60
C ALA A 138 4.46 -31.63 -8.63
N LEU A 139 4.81 -31.43 -9.88
CA LEU A 139 3.98 -31.82 -11.01
C LEU A 139 3.97 -33.38 -11.03
N THR A 140 2.87 -33.94 -10.60
CA THR A 140 2.44 -35.29 -10.94
C THR A 140 1.23 -35.21 -11.84
#